data_b7265bb2933603cb26ed9397b855b0f9
#
_entry.id   b7265bb2933603cb26ed9397b855b0f9
#
_cell.length_a   1.000
_cell.length_b   1.000
_cell.length_c   1.000
_cell.angle_alpha   90.00
_cell.angle_beta   90.00
_cell.angle_gamma   90.00
#
_symmetry.space_group_name_H-M   'P 1'
#
loop_
_entity.id
_entity.type
_entity.pdbx_description
1 polymer ?
#
loop_
_entity_poly.entity_id
_entity_poly.type
_entity_poly.pdbx_seq_one_letter_code
_entity_poly.pdbx_strand_id
1 'polypeptide(L)'
;MHNKEKPMKKWLIAALAASCALPLQAAPLSVTLDAVSGDGIGAALGTVSIEQNEHGLVFTPNLEGLQPGIHGFHVHASGSCAVAEKDGQKVAAGAAGGHWDPQNTAKHGQPWGDGHLGDLPALYVGADGKATQPVLAPRLKDLAALKGHALMVHAGGDNHADSPAPLGGGGARVACGVIK
;
A
#
# COMPACT_ATOMS: atom_id res chain seq x y z
N MET A 1 -46.94 -74.50 -1.94
CA MET A 1 -46.89 -73.09 -2.39
C MET A 1 -45.73 -72.39 -1.65
N HIS A 2 -44.58 -72.21 -2.33
CA HIS A 2 -43.38 -71.61 -1.74
C HIS A 2 -43.31 -70.14 -2.20
N ASN A 3 -43.47 -69.25 -1.25
CA ASN A 3 -43.39 -67.83 -1.47
C ASN A 3 -41.91 -67.40 -1.34
N LYS A 4 -41.25 -67.00 -2.44
CA LYS A 4 -39.88 -66.51 -2.47
C LYS A 4 -39.90 -64.96 -2.26
N GLU A 5 -39.49 -64.54 -1.08
CA GLU A 5 -39.25 -63.14 -0.84
C GLU A 5 -37.99 -62.66 -1.58
N LYS A 6 -38.14 -61.59 -2.32
CA LYS A 6 -37.01 -60.87 -3.02
C LYS A 6 -36.25 -59.97 -2.07
N PRO A 7 -34.91 -60.01 -2.08
CA PRO A 7 -34.12 -59.10 -1.22
C PRO A 7 -34.20 -57.63 -1.73
N MET A 8 -34.62 -56.71 -0.87
CA MET A 8 -34.56 -55.26 -1.09
C MET A 8 -33.11 -54.80 -1.07
N LYS A 9 -32.60 -54.32 -2.20
CA LYS A 9 -31.29 -53.63 -2.29
C LYS A 9 -31.37 -52.28 -1.58
N LYS A 10 -30.70 -52.16 -0.43
CA LYS A 10 -30.51 -50.91 0.27
C LYS A 10 -29.48 -50.06 -0.52
N TRP A 11 -29.94 -48.98 -1.14
CA TRP A 11 -29.08 -47.99 -1.75
C TRP A 11 -28.55 -47.10 -0.66
N LEU A 12 -27.24 -47.19 -0.36
CA LEU A 12 -26.53 -46.25 0.49
C LEU A 12 -26.24 -44.98 -0.35
N ILE A 13 -26.96 -43.90 -0.10
CA ILE A 13 -26.68 -42.60 -0.66
C ILE A 13 -25.54 -42.01 0.19
N ALA A 14 -24.32 -42.03 -0.33
CA ALA A 14 -23.19 -41.31 0.23
C ALA A 14 -23.38 -39.82 -0.09
N ALA A 15 -23.77 -39.04 0.89
CA ALA A 15 -23.80 -37.59 0.79
C ALA A 15 -22.36 -37.06 0.80
N LEU A 16 -21.88 -36.63 -0.37
CA LEU A 16 -20.59 -35.96 -0.50
C LEU A 16 -20.74 -34.51 0.03
N ALA A 17 -20.30 -34.25 1.26
CA ALA A 17 -20.22 -32.89 1.79
C ALA A 17 -19.06 -32.16 1.11
N ALA A 18 -19.38 -31.32 0.11
CA ALA A 18 -18.43 -30.40 -0.47
C ALA A 18 -18.14 -29.29 0.55
N SER A 19 -17.01 -29.36 1.23
CA SER A 19 -16.52 -28.25 2.07
C SER A 19 -16.05 -27.14 1.16
N CYS A 20 -16.82 -26.05 1.03
CA CYS A 20 -16.36 -24.80 0.44
C CYS A 20 -15.33 -24.18 1.38
N ALA A 21 -14.04 -24.39 1.12
CA ALA A 21 -12.98 -23.65 1.77
C ALA A 21 -13.05 -22.18 1.26
N LEU A 22 -13.51 -21.27 2.10
CA LEU A 22 -13.40 -19.83 1.82
C LEU A 22 -11.91 -19.47 1.80
N PRO A 23 -11.46 -18.67 0.81
CA PRO A 23 -10.09 -18.18 0.80
C PRO A 23 -9.85 -17.38 2.09
N LEU A 24 -8.83 -17.77 2.86
CA LEU A 24 -8.39 -17.02 4.03
C LEU A 24 -7.73 -15.75 3.53
N GLN A 25 -8.44 -14.63 3.59
CA GLN A 25 -7.91 -13.32 3.24
C GLN A 25 -6.97 -12.86 4.36
N ALA A 26 -5.78 -12.37 4.00
CA ALA A 26 -4.84 -11.82 4.97
C ALA A 26 -5.49 -10.65 5.73
N ALA A 27 -5.20 -10.53 7.03
CA ALA A 27 -5.70 -9.41 7.82
C ALA A 27 -5.12 -8.09 7.28
N PRO A 28 -5.91 -7.00 7.25
CA PRO A 28 -5.44 -5.69 6.84
C PRO A 28 -4.23 -5.23 7.66
N LEU A 29 -3.29 -4.52 7.02
CA LEU A 29 -2.26 -3.77 7.72
C LEU A 29 -2.79 -2.37 8.02
N SER A 30 -2.38 -1.82 9.17
CA SER A 30 -2.64 -0.42 9.52
C SER A 30 -1.32 0.29 9.77
N VAL A 31 -1.08 1.39 9.07
CA VAL A 31 0.15 2.19 9.14
C VAL A 31 -0.21 3.57 9.65
N THR A 32 0.35 3.96 10.81
CA THR A 32 0.26 5.35 11.27
C THR A 32 1.25 6.19 10.49
N LEU A 33 0.81 7.31 9.94
CA LEU A 33 1.66 8.32 9.31
C LEU A 33 1.82 9.51 10.25
N ASP A 34 3.07 9.85 10.51
CA ASP A 34 3.45 11.02 11.28
C ASP A 34 3.98 12.11 10.34
N ALA A 35 3.75 13.37 10.68
CA ALA A 35 4.39 14.49 10.01
C ALA A 35 5.91 14.37 10.11
N VAL A 36 6.63 14.72 9.05
CA VAL A 36 8.10 14.68 9.05
C VAL A 36 8.69 15.99 8.54
N SER A 37 9.82 16.37 9.13
CA SER A 37 10.58 17.55 8.75
C SER A 37 12.08 17.30 8.88
N GLY A 38 12.92 18.30 8.58
CA GLY A 38 14.35 18.25 8.84
C GLY A 38 14.71 18.15 10.34
N ASP A 39 13.75 18.41 11.23
CA ASP A 39 13.92 18.30 12.68
C ASP A 39 13.52 16.92 13.22
N GLY A 40 12.90 16.07 12.38
CA GLY A 40 12.53 14.70 12.72
C GLY A 40 11.05 14.39 12.51
N ILE A 41 10.59 13.42 13.30
CA ILE A 41 9.20 12.93 13.30
C ILE A 41 8.38 13.86 14.21
N GLY A 42 7.24 14.33 13.70
CA GLY A 42 6.32 15.22 14.38
C GLY A 42 5.05 14.49 14.86
N ALA A 43 3.93 15.21 14.83
CA ALA A 43 2.64 14.68 15.27
C ALA A 43 2.07 13.65 14.29
N ALA A 44 1.28 12.71 14.80
CA ALA A 44 0.53 11.78 13.98
C ALA A 44 -0.54 12.52 13.15
N LEU A 45 -0.61 12.20 11.88
CA LEU A 45 -1.60 12.76 10.94
C LEU A 45 -2.78 11.80 10.73
N GLY A 46 -2.67 10.54 11.16
CA GLY A 46 -3.69 9.53 11.03
C GLY A 46 -3.13 8.20 10.56
N THR A 47 -3.97 7.40 9.90
CA THR A 47 -3.63 6.04 9.50
C THR A 47 -3.94 5.77 8.04
N VAL A 48 -3.25 4.79 7.46
CA VAL A 48 -3.59 4.17 6.18
C VAL A 48 -3.83 2.69 6.42
N SER A 49 -5.04 2.21 6.12
CA SER A 49 -5.33 0.78 6.04
C SER A 49 -4.89 0.25 4.69
N ILE A 50 -4.28 -0.95 4.68
CA ILE A 50 -3.85 -1.62 3.44
C ILE A 50 -4.50 -2.99 3.41
N GLU A 51 -5.27 -3.25 2.36
CA GLU A 51 -6.01 -4.49 2.17
C GLU A 51 -5.64 -5.13 0.83
N GLN A 52 -5.65 -6.46 0.81
CA GLN A 52 -5.40 -7.22 -0.41
C GLN A 52 -6.72 -7.68 -1.03
N ASN A 53 -6.86 -7.48 -2.34
CA ASN A 53 -7.94 -8.06 -3.13
C ASN A 53 -7.39 -8.68 -4.43
N GLU A 54 -8.26 -9.22 -5.27
CA GLU A 54 -7.88 -9.85 -6.55
C GLU A 54 -7.18 -8.88 -7.53
N HIS A 55 -7.45 -7.57 -7.40
CA HIS A 55 -6.89 -6.54 -8.29
C HIS A 55 -5.55 -5.98 -7.81
N GLY A 56 -5.20 -6.15 -6.53
CA GLY A 56 -3.97 -5.63 -5.94
C GLY A 56 -4.13 -5.22 -4.49
N LEU A 57 -3.27 -4.30 -4.03
CA LEU A 57 -3.39 -3.73 -2.70
C LEU A 57 -4.15 -2.40 -2.76
N VAL A 58 -5.13 -2.26 -1.88
CA VAL A 58 -5.93 -1.04 -1.70
C VAL A 58 -5.40 -0.31 -0.46
N PHE A 59 -4.99 0.93 -0.65
CA PHE A 59 -4.57 1.83 0.42
C PHE A 59 -5.72 2.79 0.72
N THR A 60 -6.28 2.70 1.91
CA THR A 60 -7.38 3.56 2.36
C THR A 60 -6.84 4.53 3.42
N PRO A 61 -6.57 5.78 3.05
CA PRO A 61 -6.12 6.79 3.99
C PRO A 61 -7.26 7.27 4.89
N ASN A 62 -6.90 7.62 6.12
CA ASN A 62 -7.68 8.42 7.05
C ASN A 62 -6.70 9.40 7.70
N LEU A 63 -6.30 10.39 6.89
CA LEU A 63 -5.28 11.37 7.25
C LEU A 63 -5.89 12.76 7.31
N GLU A 64 -5.34 13.61 8.19
CA GLU A 64 -5.73 15.02 8.31
C GLU A 64 -4.50 15.89 8.57
N GLY A 65 -4.65 17.21 8.38
CA GLY A 65 -3.57 18.16 8.57
C GLY A 65 -2.60 18.27 7.39
N LEU A 66 -2.94 17.68 6.24
CA LEU A 66 -2.20 17.83 4.98
C LEU A 66 -2.64 19.11 4.24
N GLN A 67 -1.78 19.64 3.36
CA GLN A 67 -2.18 20.72 2.47
C GLN A 67 -3.18 20.20 1.43
N PRO A 68 -4.23 20.98 1.08
CA PRO A 68 -5.15 20.59 0.01
C PRO A 68 -4.46 20.44 -1.34
N GLY A 69 -4.84 19.40 -2.11
CA GLY A 69 -4.31 19.16 -3.45
C GLY A 69 -3.99 17.71 -3.73
N ILE A 70 -3.20 17.49 -4.76
CA ILE A 70 -2.69 16.17 -5.15
C ILE A 70 -1.28 16.02 -4.60
N HIS A 71 -1.01 14.87 -3.98
CA HIS A 71 0.27 14.57 -3.34
C HIS A 71 0.86 13.27 -3.87
N GLY A 72 2.16 13.27 -4.15
CA GLY A 72 2.91 12.05 -4.41
C GLY A 72 2.78 11.09 -3.20
N PHE A 73 2.52 9.83 -3.49
CA PHE A 73 2.30 8.79 -2.50
C PHE A 73 3.05 7.53 -2.90
N HIS A 74 4.01 7.10 -2.07
CA HIS A 74 4.94 6.05 -2.47
C HIS A 74 5.29 5.12 -1.31
N VAL A 75 5.65 3.87 -1.65
CA VAL A 75 6.38 2.98 -0.76
C VAL A 75 7.88 3.22 -0.96
N HIS A 76 8.61 3.49 0.12
CA HIS A 76 10.05 3.70 0.13
C HIS A 76 10.81 2.44 0.56
N ALA A 77 12.07 2.35 0.14
CA ALA A 77 12.90 1.15 0.22
C ALA A 77 13.14 0.64 1.63
N SER A 78 13.22 1.52 2.64
CA SER A 78 13.59 1.16 4.00
C SER A 78 12.51 1.57 5.00
N GLY A 79 12.24 0.73 6.00
CA GLY A 79 11.28 0.97 7.08
C GLY A 79 11.82 1.92 8.14
N SER A 80 12.14 3.15 7.75
CA SER A 80 12.63 4.19 8.65
C SER A 80 12.11 5.56 8.24
N CYS A 81 11.55 6.31 9.20
CA CYS A 81 11.15 7.70 9.01
C CYS A 81 12.17 8.70 9.60
N ALA A 82 13.35 8.22 9.98
CA ALA A 82 14.38 9.09 10.54
C ALA A 82 14.94 10.07 9.50
N VAL A 83 15.37 11.21 9.96
CA VAL A 83 16.14 12.18 9.16
C VAL A 83 17.45 11.53 8.73
N ALA A 84 17.86 11.78 7.50
CA ALA A 84 19.20 11.51 7.03
C ALA A 84 19.86 12.75 6.48
N GLU A 85 21.17 12.78 6.49
CA GLU A 85 21.96 13.86 5.90
C GLU A 85 22.33 13.49 4.46
N LYS A 86 22.12 14.40 3.53
CA LYS A 86 22.53 14.30 2.15
C LYS A 86 23.15 15.63 1.71
N ASP A 87 24.38 15.57 1.24
CA ASP A 87 25.11 16.75 0.76
C ASP A 87 25.16 17.89 1.81
N GLY A 88 25.32 17.53 3.10
CA GLY A 88 25.33 18.47 4.22
C GLY A 88 23.98 19.05 4.61
N GLN A 89 22.87 18.55 4.03
CA GLN A 89 21.52 19.00 4.33
C GLN A 89 20.68 17.89 4.98
N LYS A 90 19.90 18.25 5.99
CA LYS A 90 18.94 17.34 6.61
C LYS A 90 17.77 17.08 5.67
N VAL A 91 17.50 15.81 5.40
CA VAL A 91 16.37 15.35 4.59
C VAL A 91 15.35 14.67 5.49
N ALA A 92 14.14 15.20 5.54
CA ALA A 92 13.01 14.63 6.28
C ALA A 92 12.79 13.18 5.83
N ALA A 93 12.66 12.25 6.78
CA ALA A 93 12.54 10.82 6.53
C ALA A 93 13.58 10.27 5.53
N GLY A 94 14.76 10.89 5.46
CA GLY A 94 15.81 10.54 4.49
C GLY A 94 16.30 9.10 4.60
N ALA A 95 16.25 8.52 5.81
CA ALA A 95 16.62 7.13 6.06
C ALA A 95 15.67 6.09 5.41
N ALA A 96 14.48 6.51 4.92
CA ALA A 96 13.61 5.65 4.11
C ALA A 96 14.20 5.29 2.74
N GLY A 97 15.23 6.01 2.29
CA GLY A 97 15.82 5.80 0.97
C GLY A 97 14.95 6.34 -0.18
N GLY A 98 15.13 5.82 -1.39
CA GLY A 98 14.33 6.10 -2.58
C GLY A 98 13.01 5.33 -2.60
N HIS A 99 12.24 5.46 -3.69
CA HIS A 99 11.07 4.62 -3.92
C HIS A 99 11.50 3.14 -3.98
N TRP A 100 10.63 2.26 -3.48
CA TRP A 100 10.92 0.82 -3.50
C TRP A 100 10.97 0.29 -4.92
N ASP A 101 12.17 -0.11 -5.35
CA ASP A 101 12.48 -0.57 -6.71
C ASP A 101 13.23 -1.90 -6.69
N PRO A 102 12.58 -3.02 -6.34
CA PRO A 102 13.23 -4.32 -6.27
C PRO A 102 13.69 -4.85 -7.63
N GLN A 103 13.21 -4.27 -8.72
CA GLN A 103 13.57 -4.65 -10.09
C GLN A 103 14.70 -3.80 -10.66
N ASN A 104 15.19 -2.79 -9.91
CA ASN A 104 16.22 -1.83 -10.34
C ASN A 104 15.89 -1.15 -11.69
N THR A 105 14.65 -0.74 -11.83
CA THR A 105 14.18 -0.04 -13.04
C THR A 105 14.77 1.36 -13.13
N ALA A 106 15.10 1.96 -11.99
CA ALA A 106 15.60 3.34 -11.84
C ALA A 106 14.75 4.36 -12.60
N LYS A 107 13.43 4.12 -12.67
CA LYS A 107 12.47 4.88 -13.46
C LYS A 107 11.21 5.09 -12.64
N HIS A 108 10.79 6.34 -12.52
CA HIS A 108 9.48 6.67 -11.96
C HIS A 108 8.38 6.48 -13.01
N GLY A 109 7.22 5.95 -12.60
CA GLY A 109 6.20 5.63 -13.57
C GLY A 109 4.79 5.48 -13.01
N GLN A 110 3.91 5.06 -13.90
CA GLN A 110 2.51 4.79 -13.57
C GLN A 110 2.40 3.63 -12.56
N PRO A 111 1.42 3.64 -11.65
CA PRO A 111 1.19 2.55 -10.69
C PRO A 111 0.95 1.17 -11.33
N TRP A 112 0.58 1.14 -12.61
CA TRP A 112 0.39 -0.08 -13.41
C TRP A 112 1.47 -0.28 -14.49
N GLY A 113 2.45 0.62 -14.55
CA GLY A 113 3.51 0.65 -15.57
C GLY A 113 4.75 -0.16 -15.19
N ASP A 114 5.88 0.24 -15.75
CA ASP A 114 7.18 -0.40 -15.63
C ASP A 114 8.18 0.38 -14.76
N GLY A 115 7.70 1.38 -13.98
CA GLY A 115 8.49 2.14 -13.02
C GLY A 115 8.74 1.38 -11.71
N HIS A 116 9.19 2.12 -10.67
CA HIS A 116 9.39 1.54 -9.34
C HIS A 116 8.14 0.81 -8.87
N LEU A 117 8.31 -0.29 -8.14
CA LEU A 117 7.15 -1.02 -7.59
C LEU A 117 6.43 -0.21 -6.51
N GLY A 118 7.16 0.68 -5.85
CA GLY A 118 6.63 1.59 -4.82
C GLY A 118 5.89 2.82 -5.35
N ASP A 119 5.77 3.02 -6.67
CA ASP A 119 5.00 4.12 -7.24
C ASP A 119 3.50 3.82 -7.13
N LEU A 120 2.82 4.51 -6.22
CA LEU A 120 1.38 4.37 -5.96
C LEU A 120 0.59 5.46 -6.70
N PRO A 121 -0.74 5.31 -6.86
CA PRO A 121 -1.56 6.43 -7.28
C PRO A 121 -1.44 7.60 -6.29
N ALA A 122 -1.38 8.82 -6.81
CA ALA A 122 -1.30 10.01 -5.98
C ALA A 122 -2.50 10.14 -5.04
N LEU A 123 -2.29 10.72 -3.85
CA LEU A 123 -3.36 11.02 -2.91
C LEU A 123 -4.06 12.34 -3.26
N TYR A 124 -5.37 12.35 -3.13
CA TYR A 124 -6.15 13.57 -3.11
C TYR A 124 -6.41 14.01 -1.68
N VAL A 125 -6.08 15.26 -1.37
CA VAL A 125 -6.38 15.93 -0.10
C VAL A 125 -7.44 16.99 -0.34
N GLY A 126 -8.56 16.89 0.35
CA GLY A 126 -9.67 17.82 0.25
C GLY A 126 -9.33 19.23 0.80
N ALA A 127 -10.21 20.19 0.53
CA ALA A 127 -10.07 21.57 1.03
C ALA A 127 -10.06 21.66 2.57
N ASP A 128 -10.54 20.62 3.25
CA ASP A 128 -10.52 20.45 4.71
C ASP A 128 -9.21 19.85 5.26
N GLY A 129 -8.22 19.60 4.39
CA GLY A 129 -6.93 19.01 4.75
C GLY A 129 -6.97 17.51 5.01
N LYS A 130 -8.04 16.82 4.54
CA LYS A 130 -8.22 15.38 4.75
C LYS A 130 -7.99 14.57 3.49
N ALA A 131 -7.33 13.42 3.64
CA ALA A 131 -7.23 12.38 2.63
C ALA A 131 -7.99 11.14 3.11
N THR A 132 -9.05 10.76 2.38
CA THR A 132 -9.93 9.63 2.73
C THR A 132 -10.27 8.75 1.54
N GLN A 133 -9.84 9.10 0.33
CA GLN A 133 -10.15 8.35 -0.88
C GLN A 133 -9.20 7.16 -1.03
N PRO A 134 -9.71 5.93 -1.15
CA PRO A 134 -8.88 4.76 -1.41
C PRO A 134 -8.19 4.83 -2.76
N VAL A 135 -6.97 4.29 -2.82
CA VAL A 135 -6.21 4.11 -4.06
C VAL A 135 -5.82 2.65 -4.24
N LEU A 136 -5.86 2.15 -5.46
CA LEU A 136 -5.49 0.79 -5.82
C LEU A 136 -4.10 0.76 -6.46
N ALA A 137 -3.20 -0.05 -5.88
CA ALA A 137 -1.88 -0.36 -6.43
C ALA A 137 -1.92 -1.75 -7.10
N PRO A 138 -2.16 -1.85 -8.41
CA PRO A 138 -2.46 -3.12 -9.07
C PRO A 138 -1.25 -4.04 -9.22
N ARG A 139 -0.03 -3.50 -9.12
CA ARG A 139 1.22 -4.28 -9.19
C ARG A 139 1.62 -4.89 -7.86
N LEU A 140 1.15 -4.35 -6.75
CA LEU A 140 1.36 -4.91 -5.41
C LEU A 140 0.33 -6.00 -5.15
N LYS A 141 0.78 -7.23 -4.90
CA LYS A 141 -0.09 -8.41 -4.77
C LYS A 141 0.03 -9.10 -3.41
N ASP A 142 0.98 -8.70 -2.58
CA ASP A 142 1.27 -9.35 -1.31
C ASP A 142 1.47 -8.31 -0.21
N LEU A 143 0.61 -8.33 0.82
CA LEU A 143 0.73 -7.49 2.00
C LEU A 143 2.04 -7.74 2.77
N ALA A 144 2.50 -8.99 2.81
CA ALA A 144 3.71 -9.34 3.54
C ALA A 144 4.96 -8.71 2.91
N ALA A 145 4.95 -8.50 1.58
CA ALA A 145 6.06 -7.86 0.87
C ALA A 145 6.26 -6.39 1.25
N LEU A 146 5.23 -5.72 1.81
CA LEU A 146 5.34 -4.32 2.25
C LEU A 146 6.05 -4.16 3.60
N LYS A 147 6.15 -5.22 4.39
CA LYS A 147 6.75 -5.14 5.74
C LYS A 147 8.23 -4.76 5.66
N GLY A 148 8.63 -3.86 6.54
CA GLY A 148 10.01 -3.35 6.55
C GLY A 148 10.27 -2.21 5.56
N HIS A 149 9.24 -1.70 4.91
CA HIS A 149 9.25 -0.49 4.08
C HIS A 149 8.59 0.69 4.78
N ALA A 150 8.69 1.88 4.21
CA ALA A 150 8.00 3.07 4.69
C ALA A 150 6.99 3.58 3.66
N LEU A 151 5.83 3.98 4.15
CA LEU A 151 4.82 4.68 3.37
C LEU A 151 5.05 6.17 3.48
N MET A 152 5.03 6.90 2.37
CA MET A 152 5.44 8.30 2.29
C MET A 152 4.41 9.13 1.54
N VAL A 153 4.12 10.33 2.07
CA VAL A 153 3.40 11.39 1.36
C VAL A 153 4.36 12.54 1.09
N HIS A 154 4.31 13.07 -0.12
CA HIS A 154 5.15 14.17 -0.58
C HIS A 154 4.40 15.52 -0.60
N ALA A 155 5.13 16.62 -0.58
CA ALA A 155 4.54 17.96 -0.60
C ALA A 155 3.94 18.34 -1.96
N GLY A 156 4.57 17.88 -3.05
CA GLY A 156 4.11 18.09 -4.42
C GLY A 156 3.24 16.96 -4.93
N GLY A 157 2.69 17.15 -6.12
CA GLY A 157 1.90 16.13 -6.82
C GLY A 157 2.74 14.99 -7.39
N ASP A 158 2.14 14.25 -8.30
CA ASP A 158 2.80 13.18 -9.03
C ASP A 158 2.28 13.13 -10.46
N ASN A 159 3.16 13.37 -11.43
CA ASN A 159 2.83 13.23 -12.85
C ASN A 159 3.13 11.83 -13.40
N HIS A 160 3.59 10.91 -12.52
CA HIS A 160 3.94 9.54 -12.85
C HIS A 160 5.01 9.40 -13.96
N ALA A 161 5.98 10.32 -13.97
CA ALA A 161 7.10 10.34 -14.90
C ALA A 161 8.31 11.05 -14.28
N ASP A 162 9.49 10.89 -14.89
CA ASP A 162 10.71 11.61 -14.50
C ASP A 162 10.89 12.96 -15.20
N SER A 163 9.94 13.36 -16.03
CA SER A 163 9.94 14.63 -16.76
C SER A 163 8.55 15.30 -16.65
N PRO A 164 8.47 16.63 -16.48
CA PRO A 164 9.56 17.63 -16.45
C PRO A 164 10.36 17.69 -15.15
N ALA A 165 9.90 17.04 -14.10
CA ALA A 165 10.61 16.97 -12.81
C ALA A 165 10.84 15.50 -12.42
N PRO A 166 11.99 15.15 -11.81
CA PRO A 166 12.28 13.79 -11.40
C PRO A 166 11.26 13.31 -10.35
N LEU A 167 11.00 12.00 -10.33
CA LEU A 167 10.12 11.33 -9.36
C LEU A 167 8.73 11.98 -9.28
N GLY A 168 8.15 12.29 -10.45
CA GLY A 168 6.80 12.83 -10.55
C GLY A 168 6.62 14.28 -10.07
N GLY A 169 7.71 14.91 -9.59
CA GLY A 169 7.65 16.25 -9.00
C GLY A 169 7.19 16.28 -7.55
N GLY A 170 7.19 15.13 -6.86
CA GLY A 170 6.74 15.00 -5.47
C GLY A 170 7.47 15.90 -4.47
N GLY A 171 8.76 16.14 -4.67
CA GLY A 171 9.53 17.07 -3.84
C GLY A 171 9.73 16.59 -2.41
N ALA A 172 9.54 17.50 -1.44
CA ALA A 172 9.79 17.23 -0.03
C ALA A 172 8.85 16.14 0.53
N ARG A 173 9.34 15.42 1.53
CA ARG A 173 8.56 14.43 2.30
C ARG A 173 7.85 15.14 3.43
N VAL A 174 6.54 14.93 3.58
CA VAL A 174 5.71 15.61 4.59
C VAL A 174 5.06 14.68 5.58
N ALA A 175 4.84 13.41 5.21
CA ALA A 175 4.35 12.38 6.12
C ALA A 175 5.03 11.05 5.85
N CYS A 176 5.30 10.28 6.92
CA CYS A 176 5.97 8.99 6.83
C CYS A 176 5.43 8.02 7.89
N GLY A 177 5.29 6.75 7.52
CA GLY A 177 4.93 5.67 8.44
C GLY A 177 5.63 4.36 8.08
N VAL A 178 6.11 3.63 9.09
CA VAL A 178 6.76 2.33 8.88
C VAL A 178 5.73 1.22 8.83
N ILE A 179 5.79 0.40 7.79
CA ILE A 179 4.92 -0.78 7.60
C ILE A 179 5.53 -1.96 8.37
N LYS A 180 4.80 -2.49 9.35
CA LYS A 180 5.26 -3.54 10.30
C LYS A 180 4.54 -4.87 10.07
#